data_6a50ecae4ae2f3e84853b4761e58f156
#
_entry.id   6a50ecae4ae2f3e84853b4761e58f156
#
_cell.length_a   1.000
_cell.length_b   1.000
_cell.length_c   1.000
_cell.angle_alpha   90.00
_cell.angle_beta   90.00
_cell.angle_gamma   90.00
#
_symmetry.space_group_name_H-M   'P 1'
#
loop_
_entity.id
_entity.type
_entity.pdbx_description
1 polymer ?
#
loop_
_entity_poly.entity_id
_entity_poly.type
_entity_poly.pdbx_seq_one_letter_code
_entity_poly.pdbx_strand_id
1 'polypeptide(L)'
;MTSLSTIPEDLQSLWSNGVSPSPEYLKVFCDNVADAVTSSFQEAVSQEPRTILRMSSIGKPARQLWYESKYIDEPEQLDYSLRIKFLYGHLLEELLVLLLKMSGHSVEEQQLEHDIDGIKGHQDARVDGVLVDFKSASGRSFAKFKNQRLVGDDPFGYVAQISAYAEANKDKEASFIVIDKQSGEVTVMPLHSMEMIDPVERIKSLREALEQDTPPDKCYSPVPDGQSGNLKLSSGCTYCRFKFECWEDANEGRGLRGFKYANGIRYLTSVRKTPNVEEITPGF
;
A
#
# COMPACT_ATOMS: atom_id res chain seq x y z
N MET A 1 25.92 -17.23 -8.04
CA MET A 1 24.98 -16.39 -8.78
C MET A 1 23.98 -15.88 -7.75
N THR A 2 23.81 -14.60 -7.68
CA THR A 2 22.76 -13.99 -6.85
C THR A 2 21.38 -14.35 -7.39
N SER A 3 20.41 -14.49 -6.50
CA SER A 3 19.01 -14.81 -6.81
C SER A 3 18.12 -14.16 -5.78
N LEU A 4 16.94 -13.71 -6.16
CA LEU A 4 15.99 -13.13 -5.20
C LEU A 4 15.73 -14.03 -3.99
N SER A 5 15.78 -15.34 -4.15
CA SER A 5 15.58 -16.29 -3.05
C SER A 5 16.69 -16.30 -2.01
N THR A 6 17.88 -15.80 -2.32
CA THR A 6 19.03 -15.76 -1.41
C THR A 6 19.17 -14.42 -0.68
N ILE A 7 18.31 -13.45 -1.00
CA ILE A 7 18.38 -12.09 -0.41
C ILE A 7 18.47 -12.10 1.13
N PRO A 8 17.63 -12.82 1.89
CA PRO A 8 17.74 -12.80 3.36
C PRO A 8 19.10 -13.28 3.88
N GLU A 9 19.65 -14.34 3.29
CA GLU A 9 20.94 -14.92 3.63
C GLU A 9 22.10 -14.00 3.20
N ASP A 10 22.00 -13.40 2.03
CA ASP A 10 23.01 -12.48 1.50
C ASP A 10 23.06 -11.19 2.34
N LEU A 11 21.91 -10.66 2.75
CA LEU A 11 21.83 -9.55 3.71
C LEU A 11 22.47 -9.93 5.06
N GLN A 12 22.18 -11.11 5.62
CA GLN A 12 22.78 -11.57 6.88
C GLN A 12 24.31 -11.63 6.76
N SER A 13 24.82 -12.00 5.59
CA SER A 13 26.25 -12.12 5.33
C SER A 13 26.98 -10.79 5.38
N LEU A 14 26.33 -9.65 5.09
CA LEU A 14 26.93 -8.32 5.17
C LEU A 14 27.48 -8.03 6.57
N TRP A 15 26.69 -8.30 7.60
CA TRP A 15 27.10 -8.08 8.99
C TRP A 15 28.07 -9.14 9.48
N SER A 16 27.87 -10.40 9.11
CA SER A 16 28.74 -11.50 9.49
C SER A 16 30.17 -11.33 8.93
N ASN A 17 30.30 -10.73 7.74
CA ASN A 17 31.58 -10.53 7.07
C ASN A 17 32.13 -9.11 7.27
N GLY A 18 31.43 -8.24 8.01
CA GLY A 18 31.88 -6.86 8.27
C GLY A 18 32.00 -6.02 6.99
N VAL A 19 31.10 -6.21 6.02
CA VAL A 19 31.09 -5.47 4.75
C VAL A 19 30.71 -4.01 5.01
N SER A 20 31.54 -3.08 4.57
CA SER A 20 31.24 -1.64 4.62
C SER A 20 30.73 -1.14 3.27
N PRO A 21 29.79 -0.19 3.25
CA PRO A 21 29.30 0.38 1.99
C PRO A 21 30.43 1.14 1.28
N SER A 22 30.49 1.03 -0.05
CA SER A 22 31.38 1.87 -0.83
C SER A 22 30.98 3.35 -0.68
N PRO A 23 31.94 4.29 -0.77
CA PRO A 23 31.64 5.73 -0.73
C PRO A 23 30.61 6.14 -1.80
N GLU A 24 30.63 5.50 -2.96
CA GLU A 24 29.68 5.75 -4.05
C GLU A 24 28.26 5.33 -3.68
N TYR A 25 28.07 4.10 -3.18
CA TYR A 25 26.76 3.60 -2.77
C TYR A 25 26.18 4.43 -1.61
N LEU A 26 27.04 4.79 -0.65
CA LEU A 26 26.64 5.60 0.48
C LEU A 26 26.23 7.01 0.04
N LYS A 27 26.95 7.62 -0.92
CA LYS A 27 26.59 8.93 -1.46
C LYS A 27 25.21 8.88 -2.13
N VAL A 28 24.97 7.93 -3.03
CA VAL A 28 23.65 7.78 -3.70
C VAL A 28 22.53 7.58 -2.69
N PHE A 29 22.73 6.73 -1.70
CA PHE A 29 21.76 6.53 -0.62
C PHE A 29 21.46 7.83 0.14
N CYS A 30 22.48 8.59 0.51
CA CYS A 30 22.29 9.86 1.24
C CYS A 30 21.55 10.90 0.39
N ASP A 31 21.90 11.01 -0.89
CA ASP A 31 21.23 11.93 -1.82
C ASP A 31 19.74 11.54 -1.97
N ASN A 32 19.44 10.29 -2.24
CA ASN A 32 18.05 9.81 -2.40
C ASN A 32 17.22 9.98 -1.11
N VAL A 33 17.80 9.72 0.06
CA VAL A 33 17.14 9.96 1.36
C VAL A 33 16.83 11.46 1.54
N ALA A 34 17.78 12.34 1.19
CA ALA A 34 17.56 13.78 1.28
C ALA A 34 16.45 14.24 0.33
N ASP A 35 16.41 13.70 -0.89
CA ASP A 35 15.38 13.98 -1.87
C ASP A 35 14.00 13.47 -1.42
N ALA A 36 13.92 12.25 -0.88
CA ALA A 36 12.67 11.69 -0.34
C ALA A 36 12.10 12.55 0.79
N VAL A 37 12.96 13.00 1.72
CA VAL A 37 12.54 13.92 2.79
C VAL A 37 12.05 15.24 2.21
N THR A 38 12.79 15.85 1.30
CA THR A 38 12.44 17.14 0.69
C THR A 38 11.12 17.05 -0.06
N SER A 39 10.94 16.02 -0.90
CA SER A 39 9.73 15.78 -1.68
C SER A 39 8.50 15.58 -0.78
N SER A 40 8.65 14.86 0.32
CA SER A 40 7.55 14.65 1.29
C SER A 40 7.01 15.95 1.89
N PHE A 41 7.87 16.96 2.11
CA PHE A 41 7.44 18.28 2.57
C PHE A 41 6.85 19.13 1.44
N GLN A 42 7.39 19.03 0.22
CA GLN A 42 6.89 19.75 -0.94
C GLN A 42 5.49 19.26 -1.35
N GLU A 43 5.26 17.96 -1.39
CA GLU A 43 3.95 17.34 -1.67
C GLU A 43 2.89 17.77 -0.64
N ALA A 44 3.30 17.98 0.60
CA ALA A 44 2.38 18.40 1.66
C ALA A 44 1.74 19.76 1.42
N VAL A 45 2.37 20.63 0.63
CA VAL A 45 1.93 21.98 0.30
C VAL A 45 1.60 22.18 -1.18
N SER A 46 1.74 21.13 -1.99
CA SER A 46 1.46 21.16 -3.42
C SER A 46 -0.02 21.46 -3.68
N GLN A 47 -0.28 22.35 -4.63
CA GLN A 47 -1.61 22.68 -5.15
C GLN A 47 -1.86 22.05 -6.53
N GLU A 48 -1.03 21.11 -6.95
CA GLU A 48 -1.21 20.45 -8.23
C GLU A 48 -2.50 19.60 -8.23
N PRO A 49 -3.20 19.57 -9.38
CA PRO A 49 -4.41 18.76 -9.52
C PRO A 49 -4.10 17.29 -9.23
N ARG A 50 -4.91 16.67 -8.38
CA ARG A 50 -4.77 15.26 -8.06
C ARG A 50 -5.26 14.39 -9.21
N THR A 51 -4.46 13.40 -9.58
CA THR A 51 -4.84 12.37 -10.53
C THR A 51 -5.42 11.17 -9.78
N ILE A 52 -6.66 10.78 -10.06
CA ILE A 52 -7.36 9.66 -9.39
C ILE A 52 -6.77 8.32 -9.80
N LEU A 53 -6.64 8.10 -11.12
CA LEU A 53 -6.11 6.84 -11.64
C LEU A 53 -4.62 6.97 -11.93
N ARG A 54 -3.84 6.26 -11.14
CA ARG A 54 -2.39 6.02 -11.32
C ARG A 54 -2.15 4.53 -11.15
N MET A 55 -1.06 3.97 -11.66
CA MET A 55 -0.77 2.54 -11.49
C MET A 55 -0.78 2.12 -10.02
N SER A 56 -0.32 2.97 -9.11
CA SER A 56 -0.38 2.72 -7.66
C SER A 56 -1.79 2.77 -7.06
N SER A 57 -2.79 3.26 -7.79
CA SER A 57 -4.17 3.36 -7.29
C SER A 57 -5.15 2.37 -7.92
N ILE A 58 -4.80 1.69 -9.02
CA ILE A 58 -5.73 0.78 -9.73
C ILE A 58 -6.18 -0.41 -8.87
N GLY A 59 -5.40 -0.76 -7.84
CA GLY A 59 -5.76 -1.80 -6.89
C GLY A 59 -6.78 -1.36 -5.84
N LYS A 60 -7.03 -0.06 -5.69
CA LYS A 60 -8.05 0.43 -4.76
C LYS A 60 -9.45 0.01 -5.21
N PRO A 61 -10.39 -0.20 -4.27
CA PRO A 61 -11.77 -0.47 -4.60
C PRO A 61 -12.42 0.65 -5.42
N ALA A 62 -13.25 0.28 -6.42
CA ALA A 62 -13.89 1.24 -7.31
C ALA A 62 -14.73 2.30 -6.56
N ARG A 63 -15.48 1.89 -5.53
CA ARG A 63 -16.26 2.81 -4.69
C ARG A 63 -15.37 3.83 -3.96
N GLN A 64 -14.20 3.42 -3.48
CA GLN A 64 -13.27 4.37 -2.85
C GLN A 64 -12.77 5.39 -3.86
N LEU A 65 -12.35 4.95 -5.06
CA LEU A 65 -11.89 5.84 -6.14
C LEU A 65 -13.02 6.76 -6.62
N TRP A 66 -14.26 6.27 -6.65
CA TRP A 66 -15.43 7.09 -6.97
C TRP A 66 -15.60 8.25 -5.97
N TYR A 67 -15.51 7.99 -4.67
CA TYR A 67 -15.52 9.06 -3.68
C TYR A 67 -14.31 9.99 -3.83
N GLU A 68 -13.10 9.45 -4.05
CA GLU A 68 -11.90 10.25 -4.32
C GLU A 68 -12.10 11.20 -5.49
N SER A 69 -12.82 10.79 -6.56
CA SER A 69 -13.12 11.64 -7.70
C SER A 69 -14.17 12.72 -7.41
N LYS A 70 -15.19 12.40 -6.61
CA LYS A 70 -16.24 13.37 -6.25
C LYS A 70 -15.75 14.45 -5.29
N TYR A 71 -14.77 14.12 -4.45
CA TYR A 71 -14.17 15.03 -3.48
C TYR A 71 -12.73 15.45 -3.88
N ILE A 72 -12.46 15.48 -5.21
CA ILE A 72 -11.10 15.74 -5.71
C ILE A 72 -10.59 17.14 -5.32
N ASP A 73 -11.48 18.11 -5.27
CA ASP A 73 -11.15 19.50 -4.93
C ASP A 73 -11.00 19.74 -3.42
N GLU A 74 -11.38 18.76 -2.60
CA GLU A 74 -11.21 18.88 -1.15
C GLU A 74 -9.77 18.55 -0.75
N PRO A 75 -9.12 19.40 0.06
CA PRO A 75 -7.77 19.11 0.51
C PRO A 75 -7.73 17.82 1.33
N GLU A 76 -6.83 16.93 1.01
CA GLU A 76 -6.59 15.75 1.83
C GLU A 76 -5.81 16.15 3.08
N GLN A 77 -6.50 16.25 4.19
CA GLN A 77 -5.87 16.51 5.49
C GLN A 77 -5.27 15.20 6.04
N LEU A 78 -4.07 14.87 5.58
CA LEU A 78 -3.33 13.75 6.16
C LEU A 78 -2.79 14.16 7.54
N ASP A 79 -3.09 13.35 8.55
CA ASP A 79 -2.46 13.48 9.85
C ASP A 79 -0.93 13.29 9.71
N TYR A 80 -0.17 14.04 10.51
CA TYR A 80 1.29 13.98 10.51
C TYR A 80 1.83 12.56 10.71
N SER A 81 1.15 11.73 11.49
CA SER A 81 1.57 10.35 11.73
C SER A 81 1.46 9.49 10.46
N LEU A 82 0.51 9.77 9.59
CA LEU A 82 0.37 9.09 8.30
C LEU A 82 1.45 9.58 7.31
N ARG A 83 1.75 10.88 7.29
CA ARG A 83 2.87 11.43 6.50
C ARG A 83 4.21 10.81 6.89
N ILE A 84 4.48 10.67 8.21
CA ILE A 84 5.68 9.99 8.70
C ILE A 84 5.71 8.53 8.25
N LYS A 85 4.56 7.82 8.23
CA LYS A 85 4.51 6.44 7.75
C LYS A 85 4.82 6.31 6.26
N PHE A 86 4.39 7.27 5.44
CA PHE A 86 4.75 7.30 4.03
C PHE A 86 6.26 7.55 3.85
N LEU A 87 6.80 8.52 4.58
CA LEU A 87 8.23 8.78 4.57
C LEU A 87 9.04 7.55 5.00
N TYR A 88 8.59 6.79 6.02
CA TYR A 88 9.23 5.52 6.37
C TYR A 88 9.26 4.53 5.20
N GLY A 89 8.23 4.51 4.35
CA GLY A 89 8.21 3.67 3.15
C GLY A 89 9.40 4.00 2.25
N HIS A 90 9.56 5.25 1.88
CA HIS A 90 10.66 5.71 1.01
C HIS A 90 12.04 5.50 1.63
N LEU A 91 12.22 5.81 2.92
CA LEU A 91 13.50 5.59 3.59
C LEU A 91 13.90 4.12 3.66
N LEU A 92 12.93 3.23 3.86
CA LEU A 92 13.17 1.79 3.92
C LEU A 92 13.42 1.19 2.53
N GLU A 93 12.79 1.73 1.49
CA GLU A 93 13.07 1.38 0.10
C GLU A 93 14.54 1.70 -0.25
N GLU A 94 15.00 2.93 0.00
CA GLU A 94 16.38 3.32 -0.25
C GLU A 94 17.39 2.49 0.56
N LEU A 95 17.05 2.17 1.83
CA LEU A 95 17.86 1.28 2.65
C LEU A 95 17.94 -0.13 2.03
N LEU A 96 16.85 -0.70 1.55
CA LEU A 96 16.86 -2.01 0.89
C LEU A 96 17.70 -1.98 -0.38
N VAL A 97 17.58 -0.93 -1.20
CA VAL A 97 18.42 -0.75 -2.40
C VAL A 97 19.92 -0.73 -2.05
N LEU A 98 20.31 0.04 -1.03
CA LEU A 98 21.68 0.07 -0.56
C LEU A 98 22.18 -1.33 -0.14
N LEU A 99 21.40 -2.01 0.69
CA LEU A 99 21.75 -3.33 1.22
C LEU A 99 21.86 -4.39 0.13
N LEU A 100 20.95 -4.37 -0.85
CA LEU A 100 20.98 -5.27 -2.01
C LEU A 100 22.24 -5.05 -2.85
N LYS A 101 22.58 -3.80 -3.17
CA LYS A 101 23.81 -3.47 -3.91
C LYS A 101 25.07 -3.90 -3.14
N MET A 102 25.09 -3.70 -1.82
CA MET A 102 26.19 -4.14 -0.95
C MET A 102 26.35 -5.66 -0.91
N SER A 103 25.26 -6.41 -0.99
CA SER A 103 25.26 -7.88 -1.00
C SER A 103 25.51 -8.50 -2.37
N GLY A 104 25.73 -7.66 -3.40
CA GLY A 104 26.12 -8.09 -4.74
C GLY A 104 24.97 -8.33 -5.71
N HIS A 105 23.73 -7.97 -5.32
CA HIS A 105 22.59 -7.98 -6.24
C HIS A 105 22.66 -6.78 -7.19
N SER A 106 22.28 -6.98 -8.47
CA SER A 106 22.05 -5.86 -9.38
C SER A 106 20.73 -5.17 -9.02
N VAL A 107 20.73 -3.84 -8.99
CA VAL A 107 19.52 -3.04 -8.83
C VAL A 107 19.51 -1.99 -9.93
N GLU A 108 18.58 -2.14 -10.85
CA GLU A 108 18.51 -1.38 -12.10
C GLU A 108 17.11 -0.79 -12.30
N GLU A 109 16.95 0.10 -13.25
CA GLU A 109 15.66 0.70 -13.67
C GLU A 109 14.84 1.25 -12.49
N GLN A 110 15.52 1.85 -11.50
CA GLN A 110 14.86 2.48 -10.36
C GLN A 110 13.97 3.63 -10.83
N GLN A 111 12.71 3.66 -10.34
CA GLN A 111 11.72 4.71 -10.61
C GLN A 111 11.46 4.95 -12.11
N LEU A 112 11.57 3.90 -12.96
CA LEU A 112 11.26 4.00 -14.37
C LEU A 112 9.75 4.25 -14.57
N GLU A 113 9.43 5.33 -15.29
CA GLU A 113 8.04 5.68 -15.62
C GLU A 113 7.45 4.73 -16.67
N HIS A 114 6.23 4.30 -16.44
CA HIS A 114 5.42 3.52 -17.37
C HIS A 114 4.07 4.20 -17.61
N ASP A 115 3.47 3.88 -18.75
CA ASP A 115 2.13 4.31 -19.13
C ASP A 115 1.35 3.12 -19.71
N ILE A 116 0.18 2.83 -19.14
CA ILE A 116 -0.79 1.90 -19.71
C ILE A 116 -2.09 2.65 -19.91
N ASP A 117 -2.47 2.84 -21.17
CA ASP A 117 -3.73 3.47 -21.54
C ASP A 117 -3.91 4.86 -20.85
N GLY A 118 -2.84 5.66 -20.81
CA GLY A 118 -2.81 6.97 -20.17
C GLY A 118 -2.74 6.95 -18.63
N ILE A 119 -2.60 5.78 -18.02
CA ILE A 119 -2.40 5.64 -16.58
C ILE A 119 -0.92 5.49 -16.31
N LYS A 120 -0.35 6.49 -15.65
CA LYS A 120 1.08 6.56 -15.35
C LYS A 120 1.42 6.00 -13.98
N GLY A 121 2.67 5.55 -13.85
CA GLY A 121 3.28 5.13 -12.59
C GLY A 121 4.76 4.87 -12.75
N HIS A 122 5.47 4.77 -11.62
CA HIS A 122 6.89 4.47 -11.59
C HIS A 122 7.06 3.11 -10.91
N GLN A 123 7.76 2.18 -11.56
CA GLN A 123 8.17 0.93 -10.91
C GLN A 123 9.27 1.22 -9.90
N ASP A 124 9.39 0.40 -8.85
CA ASP A 124 10.43 0.63 -7.86
C ASP A 124 11.81 0.28 -8.42
N ALA A 125 12.01 -0.94 -8.91
CA ALA A 125 13.28 -1.38 -9.52
C ALA A 125 13.18 -2.72 -10.25
N ARG A 126 14.31 -3.10 -10.90
CA ARG A 126 14.64 -4.49 -11.21
C ARG A 126 15.78 -4.97 -10.32
N VAL A 127 15.62 -6.13 -9.70
CA VAL A 127 16.68 -6.77 -8.92
C VAL A 127 17.01 -8.09 -9.58
N ASP A 128 18.28 -8.29 -9.94
CA ASP A 128 18.78 -9.45 -10.71
C ASP A 128 17.95 -9.74 -11.97
N GLY A 129 17.49 -8.69 -12.64
CA GLY A 129 16.67 -8.76 -13.85
C GLY A 129 15.17 -9.01 -13.62
N VAL A 130 14.71 -9.23 -12.40
CA VAL A 130 13.29 -9.44 -12.07
C VAL A 130 12.66 -8.11 -11.63
N LEU A 131 11.48 -7.79 -12.14
CA LEU A 131 10.68 -6.67 -11.68
C LEU A 131 10.35 -6.83 -10.19
N VAL A 132 10.66 -5.82 -9.39
CA VAL A 132 10.35 -5.84 -7.95
C VAL A 132 9.59 -4.59 -7.52
N ASP A 133 8.78 -4.79 -6.50
CA ASP A 133 8.08 -3.73 -5.77
C ASP A 133 8.44 -3.85 -4.28
N PHE A 134 9.04 -2.78 -3.74
CA PHE A 134 9.47 -2.75 -2.35
C PHE A 134 8.31 -2.40 -1.43
N LYS A 135 8.15 -3.15 -0.36
CA LYS A 135 7.12 -2.87 0.64
C LYS A 135 7.68 -2.87 2.05
N SER A 136 7.18 -1.95 2.84
CA SER A 136 7.40 -1.94 4.28
C SER A 136 6.11 -2.34 4.99
N ALA A 137 6.14 -3.40 5.73
CA ALA A 137 4.98 -3.95 6.42
C ALA A 137 5.26 -4.15 7.91
N SER A 138 4.26 -4.53 8.68
CA SER A 138 4.44 -4.92 10.08
C SER A 138 3.44 -5.99 10.49
N GLY A 139 3.87 -6.88 11.40
CA GLY A 139 3.05 -7.89 12.01
C GLY A 139 2.27 -8.74 11.01
N ARG A 140 0.93 -8.67 11.07
CA ARG A 140 0.05 -9.49 10.23
C ARG A 140 0.20 -9.22 8.73
N SER A 141 0.49 -7.98 8.34
CA SER A 141 0.68 -7.64 6.92
C SER A 141 1.97 -8.27 6.39
N PHE A 142 3.07 -8.20 7.14
CA PHE A 142 4.32 -8.87 6.77
C PHE A 142 4.15 -10.39 6.64
N ALA A 143 3.41 -11.00 7.59
CA ALA A 143 3.13 -12.45 7.55
C ALA A 143 2.38 -12.90 6.29
N LYS A 144 1.58 -12.04 5.63
CA LYS A 144 0.93 -12.37 4.36
C LYS A 144 1.95 -12.58 3.24
N PHE A 145 2.94 -11.68 3.14
CA PHE A 145 4.02 -11.80 2.16
C PHE A 145 4.90 -13.02 2.46
N LYS A 146 5.38 -13.15 3.69
CA LYS A 146 6.24 -14.27 4.11
C LYS A 146 5.61 -15.65 3.89
N ASN A 147 4.30 -15.77 4.06
CA ASN A 147 3.57 -17.01 3.87
C ASN A 147 2.91 -17.10 2.48
N GLN A 148 3.22 -16.22 1.54
CA GLN A 148 2.69 -16.18 0.18
C GLN A 148 1.15 -16.17 0.13
N ARG A 149 0.52 -15.38 1.02
CA ARG A 149 -0.94 -15.31 1.18
C ARG A 149 -1.53 -13.95 0.81
N LEU A 150 -0.76 -13.11 0.09
CA LEU A 150 -1.24 -11.80 -0.33
C LEU A 150 -2.33 -11.94 -1.39
N VAL A 151 -2.15 -12.86 -2.36
CA VAL A 151 -3.15 -13.12 -3.39
C VAL A 151 -4.43 -13.62 -2.74
N GLY A 152 -5.52 -12.89 -2.96
CA GLY A 152 -6.83 -13.17 -2.32
C GLY A 152 -7.10 -12.47 -0.98
N ASP A 153 -6.08 -11.83 -0.35
CA ASP A 153 -6.24 -10.99 0.85
C ASP A 153 -5.37 -9.73 0.76
N ASP A 154 -5.58 -8.96 -0.32
CA ASP A 154 -4.86 -7.74 -0.66
C ASP A 154 -5.77 -6.50 -0.57
N PRO A 155 -6.05 -5.98 0.62
CA PRO A 155 -6.92 -4.81 0.78
C PRO A 155 -6.30 -3.50 0.31
N PHE A 156 -5.00 -3.48 -0.02
CA PHE A 156 -4.28 -2.29 -0.49
C PHE A 156 -4.04 -2.29 -2.01
N GLY A 157 -4.30 -3.42 -2.69
CA GLY A 157 -4.20 -3.53 -4.14
C GLY A 157 -2.76 -3.63 -4.68
N TYR A 158 -1.85 -4.16 -3.89
CA TYR A 158 -0.45 -4.32 -4.28
C TYR A 158 -0.28 -5.24 -5.50
N VAL A 159 -1.08 -6.33 -5.55
CA VAL A 159 -1.07 -7.26 -6.69
C VAL A 159 -1.46 -6.53 -7.98
N ALA A 160 -2.48 -5.67 -7.94
CA ALA A 160 -2.89 -4.89 -9.11
C ALA A 160 -1.81 -3.90 -9.55
N GLN A 161 -1.16 -3.24 -8.60
CA GLN A 161 -0.07 -2.30 -8.88
C GLN A 161 1.08 -3.00 -9.61
N ILE A 162 1.62 -4.08 -9.05
CA ILE A 162 2.75 -4.80 -9.66
C ILE A 162 2.36 -5.48 -10.98
N SER A 163 1.09 -5.92 -11.13
CA SER A 163 0.57 -6.46 -12.39
C SER A 163 0.60 -5.42 -13.51
N ALA A 164 0.31 -4.15 -13.19
CA ALA A 164 0.40 -3.07 -14.17
C ALA A 164 1.85 -2.86 -14.64
N TYR A 165 2.81 -2.84 -13.74
CA TYR A 165 4.20 -2.72 -14.13
C TYR A 165 4.69 -3.95 -14.91
N ALA A 166 4.26 -5.15 -14.53
CA ALA A 166 4.59 -6.38 -15.26
C ALA A 166 4.03 -6.36 -16.69
N GLU A 167 2.78 -5.92 -16.87
CA GLU A 167 2.17 -5.78 -18.21
C GLU A 167 2.92 -4.74 -19.06
N ALA A 168 3.27 -3.57 -18.49
CA ALA A 168 4.01 -2.52 -19.18
C ALA A 168 5.38 -3.01 -19.67
N ASN A 169 6.04 -3.84 -18.88
CA ASN A 169 7.33 -4.46 -19.22
C ASN A 169 7.21 -5.76 -20.04
N LYS A 170 6.01 -6.33 -20.16
CA LYS A 170 5.75 -7.67 -20.70
C LYS A 170 6.45 -8.80 -19.91
N ASP A 171 6.55 -8.60 -18.61
CA ASP A 171 7.10 -9.58 -17.69
C ASP A 171 6.07 -10.65 -17.33
N LYS A 172 6.52 -11.89 -17.17
CA LYS A 172 5.69 -13.00 -16.71
C LYS A 172 5.85 -13.30 -15.22
N GLU A 173 6.84 -12.66 -14.62
CA GLU A 173 7.19 -12.82 -13.22
C GLU A 173 7.54 -11.47 -12.62
N ALA A 174 7.18 -11.29 -11.38
CA ALA A 174 7.55 -10.15 -10.57
C ALA A 174 7.73 -10.61 -9.13
N SER A 175 8.24 -9.75 -8.25
CA SER A 175 8.40 -10.11 -6.84
C SER A 175 8.18 -8.91 -5.93
N PHE A 176 7.67 -9.17 -4.75
CA PHE A 176 7.74 -8.22 -3.65
C PHE A 176 8.98 -8.49 -2.81
N ILE A 177 9.75 -7.45 -2.51
CA ILE A 177 10.81 -7.49 -1.49
C ILE A 177 10.29 -6.67 -0.31
N VAL A 178 10.09 -7.33 0.83
CA VAL A 178 9.32 -6.74 1.93
C VAL A 178 10.15 -6.73 3.21
N ILE A 179 10.25 -5.57 3.85
CA ILE A 179 10.86 -5.42 5.17
C ILE A 179 9.79 -5.29 6.27
N ASP A 180 9.93 -6.07 7.33
CA ASP A 180 9.13 -5.87 8.55
C ASP A 180 9.70 -4.71 9.36
N LYS A 181 8.91 -3.63 9.48
CA LYS A 181 9.29 -2.42 10.24
C LYS A 181 9.54 -2.65 11.73
N GLN A 182 9.07 -3.76 12.28
CA GLN A 182 9.19 -4.06 13.71
C GLN A 182 10.42 -4.92 14.03
N SER A 183 10.66 -5.94 13.20
CA SER A 183 11.76 -6.89 13.42
C SER A 183 13.00 -6.62 12.58
N GLY A 184 12.88 -5.86 11.47
CA GLY A 184 13.91 -5.72 10.46
C GLY A 184 14.07 -6.95 9.56
N GLU A 185 13.20 -7.95 9.68
CA GLU A 185 13.22 -9.14 8.82
C GLU A 185 12.87 -8.77 7.39
N VAL A 186 13.60 -9.34 6.42
CA VAL A 186 13.32 -9.19 4.98
C VAL A 186 12.82 -10.51 4.42
N THR A 187 11.81 -10.45 3.58
CA THR A 187 11.28 -11.61 2.85
C THR A 187 11.05 -11.27 1.38
N VAL A 188 11.09 -12.27 0.54
CA VAL A 188 10.78 -12.18 -0.88
C VAL A 188 9.53 -13.00 -1.17
N MET A 189 8.57 -12.39 -1.85
CA MET A 189 7.36 -13.06 -2.32
C MET A 189 7.33 -13.00 -3.84
N PRO A 190 7.64 -14.11 -4.55
CA PRO A 190 7.47 -14.18 -6.00
C PRO A 190 5.98 -14.13 -6.37
N LEU A 191 5.70 -13.58 -7.55
CA LEU A 191 4.38 -13.53 -8.14
C LEU A 191 4.48 -13.97 -9.61
N HIS A 192 3.75 -15.02 -9.97
CA HIS A 192 3.70 -15.54 -11.32
C HIS A 192 2.51 -14.96 -12.10
N SER A 193 2.59 -14.98 -13.41
CA SER A 193 1.56 -14.42 -14.31
C SER A 193 0.14 -14.93 -14.03
N MET A 194 -0.03 -16.14 -13.53
CA MET A 194 -1.35 -16.69 -13.17
C MET A 194 -1.96 -16.05 -11.90
N GLU A 195 -1.15 -15.37 -11.11
CA GLU A 195 -1.55 -14.69 -9.88
C GLU A 195 -1.77 -13.19 -10.11
N MET A 196 -1.31 -12.69 -11.26
CA MET A 196 -1.48 -11.30 -11.68
C MET A 196 -2.88 -11.07 -12.22
N ILE A 197 -3.35 -9.84 -12.10
CA ILE A 197 -4.61 -9.42 -12.72
C ILE A 197 -4.33 -8.82 -14.10
N ASP A 198 -5.36 -8.76 -14.94
CA ASP A 198 -5.34 -7.96 -16.17
C ASP A 198 -5.51 -6.46 -15.83
N PRO A 199 -4.46 -5.64 -15.95
CA PRO A 199 -4.55 -4.23 -15.59
C PRO A 199 -5.34 -3.42 -16.59
N VAL A 200 -5.39 -3.82 -17.87
CA VAL A 200 -6.14 -3.11 -18.91
C VAL A 200 -7.64 -3.25 -18.66
N GLU A 201 -8.11 -4.45 -18.42
CA GLU A 201 -9.52 -4.69 -18.07
C GLU A 201 -9.88 -4.02 -16.73
N ARG A 202 -8.95 -4.04 -15.77
CA ARG A 202 -9.13 -3.34 -14.50
C ARG A 202 -9.28 -1.84 -14.66
N ILE A 203 -8.42 -1.21 -15.46
CA ILE A 203 -8.48 0.24 -15.76
C ILE A 203 -9.80 0.59 -16.43
N LYS A 204 -10.21 -0.21 -17.42
CA LYS A 204 -11.50 -0.03 -18.10
C LYS A 204 -12.67 -0.07 -17.13
N SER A 205 -12.74 -1.10 -16.31
CA SER A 205 -13.77 -1.26 -15.28
C SER A 205 -13.80 -0.09 -14.28
N LEU A 206 -12.64 0.43 -13.90
CA LEU A 206 -12.56 1.60 -13.02
C LEU A 206 -13.06 2.87 -13.69
N ARG A 207 -12.73 3.11 -14.96
CA ARG A 207 -13.25 4.27 -15.71
C ARG A 207 -14.77 4.23 -15.78
N GLU A 208 -15.34 3.09 -16.17
CA GLU A 208 -16.80 2.89 -16.19
C GLU A 208 -17.45 3.17 -14.83
N ALA A 209 -16.81 2.74 -13.74
CA ALA A 209 -17.29 2.99 -12.39
C ALA A 209 -17.23 4.47 -11.98
N LEU A 210 -16.18 5.20 -12.41
CA LEU A 210 -16.00 6.62 -12.10
C LEU A 210 -16.97 7.53 -12.85
N GLU A 211 -17.48 7.10 -14.01
CA GLU A 211 -18.49 7.82 -14.81
C GLU A 211 -19.91 7.72 -14.23
N GLN A 212 -20.16 6.81 -13.29
CA GLN A 212 -21.48 6.64 -12.72
C GLN A 212 -21.89 7.82 -11.81
N ASP A 213 -23.17 8.17 -11.84
CA ASP A 213 -23.74 9.21 -10.96
C ASP A 213 -23.84 8.75 -9.49
N THR A 214 -23.96 7.46 -9.27
CA THR A 214 -24.08 6.85 -7.93
C THR A 214 -22.87 5.99 -7.62
N PRO A 215 -22.46 5.91 -6.34
CA PRO A 215 -21.29 5.13 -5.97
C PRO A 215 -21.50 3.64 -6.25
N PRO A 216 -20.49 2.92 -6.77
CA PRO A 216 -20.52 1.46 -6.88
C PRO A 216 -20.85 0.76 -5.56
N ASP A 217 -21.10 -0.54 -5.58
CA ASP A 217 -21.37 -1.33 -4.38
C ASP A 217 -20.30 -1.19 -3.30
N LYS A 218 -20.70 -1.41 -2.03
CA LYS A 218 -19.77 -1.35 -0.90
C LYS A 218 -18.61 -2.33 -1.09
N CYS A 219 -17.37 -1.84 -0.88
CA CYS A 219 -16.14 -2.59 -1.18
C CYS A 219 -16.02 -3.88 -0.38
N TYR A 220 -16.49 -3.85 0.87
CA TYR A 220 -16.34 -4.97 1.81
C TYR A 220 -17.59 -5.08 2.68
N SER A 221 -17.95 -6.31 3.02
CA SER A 221 -19.00 -6.58 4.00
C SER A 221 -18.53 -6.28 5.42
N PRO A 222 -19.44 -5.88 6.33
CA PRO A 222 -19.14 -5.80 7.75
C PRO A 222 -18.75 -7.16 8.32
N VAL A 223 -17.91 -7.13 9.35
CA VAL A 223 -17.46 -8.36 10.02
C VAL A 223 -17.96 -8.41 11.47
N PRO A 224 -18.14 -9.59 12.06
CA PRO A 224 -18.55 -9.72 13.46
C PRO A 224 -17.57 -9.03 14.42
N ASP A 225 -18.09 -8.32 15.43
CA ASP A 225 -17.31 -7.78 16.54
C ASP A 225 -17.33 -8.75 17.72
N GLY A 226 -16.53 -9.80 17.61
CA GLY A 226 -16.47 -10.88 18.58
C GLY A 226 -17.83 -11.61 18.72
N GLN A 227 -18.25 -11.90 19.95
CA GLN A 227 -19.49 -12.59 20.27
C GLN A 227 -20.62 -11.64 20.71
N SER A 228 -20.44 -10.33 20.53
CA SER A 228 -21.40 -9.32 20.96
C SER A 228 -22.70 -9.30 20.13
N GLY A 229 -22.67 -9.88 18.94
CA GLY A 229 -23.70 -9.75 17.93
C GLY A 229 -23.61 -8.43 17.14
N ASN A 230 -22.67 -7.56 17.49
CA ASN A 230 -22.39 -6.33 16.75
C ASN A 230 -21.65 -6.64 15.44
N LEU A 231 -21.82 -5.78 14.46
CA LEU A 231 -21.01 -5.78 13.23
C LEU A 231 -20.15 -4.52 13.19
N LYS A 232 -18.91 -4.68 12.74
CA LYS A 232 -17.95 -3.59 12.59
C LYS A 232 -17.42 -3.52 11.16
N LEU A 233 -16.80 -2.40 10.82
CA LEU A 233 -16.07 -2.26 9.58
C LEU A 233 -14.99 -3.34 9.44
N SER A 234 -14.82 -3.86 8.23
CA SER A 234 -13.64 -4.62 7.85
C SER A 234 -12.39 -3.75 7.91
N SER A 235 -11.21 -4.38 7.91
CA SER A 235 -9.94 -3.64 7.96
C SER A 235 -9.78 -2.67 6.79
N GLY A 236 -10.17 -3.03 5.57
CA GLY A 236 -10.09 -2.15 4.41
C GLY A 236 -10.95 -0.89 4.55
N CYS A 237 -12.15 -1.01 5.14
CA CYS A 237 -13.01 0.15 5.39
C CYS A 237 -12.55 1.00 6.58
N THR A 238 -11.90 0.41 7.58
CA THR A 238 -11.47 1.14 8.80
C THR A 238 -10.52 2.29 8.46
N TYR A 239 -9.62 2.08 7.49
CA TYR A 239 -8.63 3.08 7.06
C TYR A 239 -9.10 3.97 5.92
N CYS A 240 -10.28 3.72 5.33
CA CYS A 240 -10.82 4.55 4.27
C CYS A 240 -11.26 5.91 4.82
N ARG A 241 -10.84 7.02 4.17
CA ARG A 241 -11.25 8.38 4.59
C ARG A 241 -12.75 8.59 4.43
N PHE A 242 -13.37 7.92 3.47
CA PHE A 242 -14.80 8.04 3.14
C PHE A 242 -15.69 7.04 3.90
N LYS A 243 -15.22 6.50 5.01
CA LYS A 243 -15.99 5.51 5.75
C LYS A 243 -17.32 6.06 6.30
N PHE A 244 -17.38 7.34 6.64
CA PHE A 244 -18.58 7.96 7.19
C PHE A 244 -19.63 8.19 6.10
N GLU A 245 -19.24 8.75 4.97
CA GLU A 245 -20.09 8.95 3.79
C GLU A 245 -20.56 7.61 3.20
N CYS A 246 -19.65 6.65 3.11
CA CYS A 246 -19.93 5.34 2.58
C CYS A 246 -20.91 4.53 3.43
N TRP A 247 -20.97 4.77 4.74
CA TRP A 247 -21.77 4.04 5.72
C TRP A 247 -22.77 4.93 6.46
N GLU A 248 -23.29 5.97 5.82
CA GLU A 248 -24.33 6.84 6.38
C GLU A 248 -25.62 6.06 6.70
N ASP A 249 -25.88 4.98 5.95
CA ASP A 249 -26.99 4.06 6.14
C ASP A 249 -26.83 3.08 7.32
N ALA A 250 -25.63 3.02 7.95
CA ALA A 250 -25.37 2.14 9.08
C ALA A 250 -26.23 2.50 10.30
N ASN A 251 -26.45 1.50 11.20
CA ASN A 251 -27.25 1.68 12.42
C ASN A 251 -28.63 2.31 12.13
N GLU A 252 -29.32 1.82 11.10
CA GLU A 252 -30.67 2.30 10.71
C GLU A 252 -30.67 3.77 10.28
N GLY A 253 -29.66 4.20 9.50
CA GLY A 253 -29.50 5.55 8.99
C GLY A 253 -28.92 6.56 10.00
N ARG A 254 -28.34 6.08 11.11
CA ARG A 254 -27.64 6.94 12.09
C ARG A 254 -26.14 7.06 11.83
N GLY A 255 -25.65 6.37 10.80
CA GLY A 255 -24.25 6.32 10.46
C GLY A 255 -23.44 5.36 11.34
N LEU A 256 -22.10 5.43 11.20
CA LEU A 256 -21.18 4.63 12.00
C LEU A 256 -21.13 5.11 13.46
N ARG A 257 -21.08 4.16 14.39
CA ARG A 257 -20.80 4.45 15.81
C ARG A 257 -19.37 4.06 16.16
N GLY A 258 -18.59 4.99 16.68
CA GLY A 258 -17.19 4.80 17.08
C GLY A 258 -17.05 4.48 18.56
N PHE A 259 -16.23 3.47 18.88
CA PHE A 259 -15.96 3.08 20.26
C PHE A 259 -14.45 2.96 20.50
N LYS A 260 -13.95 3.57 21.58
CA LYS A 260 -12.53 3.64 21.91
C LYS A 260 -12.11 2.45 22.77
N TYR A 261 -11.39 1.51 22.18
CA TYR A 261 -10.76 0.38 22.87
C TYR A 261 -9.28 0.67 23.13
N ALA A 262 -8.65 -0.14 24.00
CA ALA A 262 -7.22 -0.02 24.31
C ALA A 262 -6.32 -0.15 23.06
N ASN A 263 -6.75 -0.91 22.06
CA ASN A 263 -6.03 -1.14 20.80
C ASN A 263 -6.51 -0.30 19.61
N GLY A 264 -7.26 0.77 19.87
CA GLY A 264 -7.75 1.71 18.86
C GLY A 264 -9.26 1.82 18.78
N ILE A 265 -9.73 2.63 17.83
CA ILE A 265 -11.15 2.88 17.62
C ILE A 265 -11.75 1.77 16.75
N ARG A 266 -12.93 1.28 17.15
CA ARG A 266 -13.75 0.39 16.33
C ARG A 266 -15.00 1.12 15.86
N TYR A 267 -15.28 1.05 14.58
CA TYR A 267 -16.48 1.62 13.97
C TYR A 267 -17.50 0.50 13.73
N LEU A 268 -18.65 0.62 14.41
CA LEU A 268 -19.72 -0.38 14.34
C LEU A 268 -20.75 0.06 13.31
N THR A 269 -21.10 -0.86 12.40
CA THR A 269 -22.14 -0.69 11.39
C THR A 269 -23.52 -1.16 11.89
N SER A 270 -23.53 -2.01 12.93
CA SER A 270 -24.75 -2.47 13.59
C SER A 270 -24.43 -2.73 15.07
N VAL A 271 -25.18 -2.10 15.97
CA VAL A 271 -25.00 -2.23 17.41
C VAL A 271 -26.21 -2.95 18.00
N ARG A 272 -26.05 -4.22 18.37
CA ARG A 272 -27.03 -5.01 19.13
C ARG A 272 -26.83 -4.86 20.64
N LYS A 273 -25.55 -4.78 21.05
CA LYS A 273 -25.17 -4.59 22.44
C LYS A 273 -24.15 -3.44 22.51
N THR A 274 -24.50 -2.37 23.21
CA THR A 274 -23.60 -1.23 23.39
C THR A 274 -22.34 -1.68 24.11
N PRO A 275 -21.14 -1.42 23.55
CA PRO A 275 -19.87 -1.72 24.22
C PRO A 275 -19.72 -0.94 25.54
N ASN A 276 -19.09 -1.57 26.55
CA ASN A 276 -18.78 -0.92 27.82
C ASN A 276 -17.44 -0.17 27.74
N VAL A 277 -17.31 0.72 26.75
CA VAL A 277 -16.16 1.62 26.54
C VAL A 277 -16.69 2.97 26.05
N GLU A 278 -15.85 3.99 26.07
CA GLU A 278 -16.19 5.32 25.61
C GLU A 278 -16.68 5.30 24.15
N GLU A 279 -17.88 5.80 23.91
CA GLU A 279 -18.36 6.09 22.57
C GLU A 279 -17.85 7.46 22.16
N ILE A 280 -17.20 7.51 21.00
CA ILE A 280 -16.68 8.75 20.45
C ILE A 280 -17.62 9.25 19.36
N THR A 281 -17.92 10.54 19.39
CA THR A 281 -18.55 11.20 18.24
C THR A 281 -17.50 11.24 17.13
N PRO A 282 -17.81 10.75 15.92
CA PRO A 282 -16.90 10.92 14.79
C PRO A 282 -16.66 12.44 14.63
N GLY A 283 -15.42 12.86 14.79
CA GLY A 283 -15.03 14.23 14.46
C GLY A 283 -15.06 14.37 12.93
N PHE A 284 -15.78 15.38 12.46
CA PHE A 284 -15.69 15.90 11.11
C PHE A 284 -14.36 16.59 10.89
#